data_c41397336e98a11cccc5a4d80ce835d3
#
_entry.id   c41397336e98a11cccc5a4d80ce835d3
#
_cell.length_a   1.000
_cell.length_b   1.000
_cell.length_c   1.000
_cell.angle_alpha   90.00
_cell.angle_beta   90.00
_cell.angle_gamma   90.00
#
_symmetry.space_group_name_H-M   'P 1'
#
loop_
_entity.id
_entity.type
_entity.pdbx_description
1 polymer ?
#
loop_
_entity_poly.entity_id
_entity_poly.type
_entity_poly.pdbx_seq_one_letter_code
_entity_poly.pdbx_strand_id
1 'polypeptide(L)'
;RARRVLNEWHLQDFADRSFGTLSDGERKRTQIARAVMPDPELLLLDEPVASLDLAAREQTIKIIGAYASAPEAPAIIMVTHHLEEIPAGFTHALIMSEGRVFAAGPIESTITSEKISEAFGLPITVDSVDNRYRARAH
;
A
#
# COMPACT_ATOMS: atom_id res chain seq x y z
N ARG A 1 20.64 -12.83 3.05
CA ARG A 1 19.47 -12.23 2.41
C ARG A 1 18.21 -12.29 3.29
N ALA A 2 17.90 -13.45 3.86
CA ALA A 2 16.71 -13.58 4.70
C ALA A 2 16.73 -12.61 5.88
N ARG A 3 17.86 -12.46 6.55
CA ARG A 3 17.99 -11.53 7.68
C ARG A 3 17.76 -10.07 7.25
N ARG A 4 18.25 -9.70 6.07
CA ARG A 4 18.06 -8.35 5.54
C ARG A 4 16.58 -8.10 5.26
N VAL A 5 15.90 -9.05 4.64
CA VAL A 5 14.46 -8.94 4.36
C VAL A 5 13.66 -8.86 5.66
N LEU A 6 13.97 -9.70 6.64
CA LEU A 6 13.30 -9.62 7.94
C LEU A 6 13.47 -8.25 8.58
N ASN A 7 14.68 -7.67 8.49
CA ASN A 7 14.94 -6.36 9.05
C ASN A 7 14.19 -5.25 8.30
N GLU A 8 14.17 -5.30 6.97
CA GLU A 8 13.43 -4.34 6.15
C GLU A 8 11.93 -4.33 6.47
N TRP A 9 11.37 -5.49 6.80
CA TRP A 9 9.95 -5.63 7.09
C TRP A 9 9.65 -5.64 8.59
N HIS A 10 10.63 -5.24 9.41
CA HIS A 10 10.50 -5.12 10.87
C HIS A 10 10.05 -6.43 11.53
N LEU A 11 10.64 -7.53 11.09
CA LEU A 11 10.31 -8.88 11.56
C LEU A 11 11.48 -9.59 12.26
N GLN A 12 12.62 -8.91 12.42
CA GLN A 12 13.83 -9.54 12.94
C GLN A 12 13.64 -10.16 14.34
N ASP A 13 12.78 -9.55 15.17
CA ASP A 13 12.53 -10.04 16.52
C ASP A 13 11.61 -11.27 16.55
N PHE A 14 11.03 -11.62 15.40
CA PHE A 14 10.07 -12.72 15.27
C PHE A 14 10.62 -13.89 14.45
N ALA A 15 11.91 -13.87 14.12
CA ALA A 15 12.53 -14.83 13.21
C ALA A 15 12.33 -16.29 13.66
N ASP A 16 12.36 -16.54 14.97
CA ASP A 16 12.23 -17.87 15.54
C ASP A 16 10.82 -18.20 16.06
N ARG A 17 9.86 -17.32 15.82
CA ARG A 17 8.49 -17.54 16.25
C ARG A 17 7.68 -18.24 15.17
N SER A 18 6.75 -19.08 15.60
CA SER A 18 5.83 -19.70 14.66
C SER A 18 4.85 -18.66 14.10
N PHE A 19 4.51 -18.80 12.82
CA PHE A 19 3.60 -17.88 12.12
C PHE A 19 2.26 -17.72 12.84
N GLY A 20 1.72 -18.80 13.39
CA GLY A 20 0.46 -18.77 14.10
C GLY A 20 0.44 -17.92 15.37
N THR A 21 1.62 -17.58 15.92
CA THR A 21 1.74 -16.75 17.12
C THR A 21 1.90 -15.26 16.81
N LEU A 22 1.98 -14.90 15.54
CA LEU A 22 2.16 -13.51 15.12
C LEU A 22 0.82 -12.77 15.13
N SER A 23 0.88 -11.45 15.31
CA SER A 23 -0.28 -10.58 15.13
C SER A 23 -0.69 -10.52 13.65
N ASP A 24 -1.87 -9.98 13.36
CA ASP A 24 -2.33 -9.84 11.98
C ASP A 24 -1.40 -8.97 11.14
N GLY A 25 -0.92 -7.88 11.70
CA GLY A 25 0.05 -7.01 11.02
C GLY A 25 1.38 -7.72 10.76
N GLU A 26 1.88 -8.46 11.74
CA GLU A 26 3.11 -9.24 11.61
C GLU A 26 2.96 -10.35 10.56
N ARG A 27 1.81 -11.02 10.52
CA ARG A 27 1.52 -12.01 9.48
C ARG A 27 1.49 -11.39 8.10
N LYS A 28 0.84 -10.24 7.94
CA LYS A 28 0.78 -9.54 6.65
C LYS A 28 2.19 -9.18 6.17
N ARG A 29 3.01 -8.60 7.05
CA ARG A 29 4.38 -8.26 6.70
C ARG A 29 5.21 -9.50 6.37
N THR A 30 4.99 -10.61 7.06
CA THR A 30 5.67 -11.89 6.77
C THR A 30 5.30 -12.39 5.38
N GLN A 31 4.03 -12.31 4.99
CA GLN A 31 3.58 -12.70 3.66
C GLN A 31 4.23 -11.85 2.57
N ILE A 32 4.32 -10.54 2.79
CA ILE A 32 4.98 -9.63 1.83
C ILE A 32 6.49 -9.92 1.78
N ALA A 33 7.13 -10.09 2.93
CA ALA A 33 8.55 -10.44 3.01
C ALA A 33 8.86 -11.72 2.25
N ARG A 34 7.99 -12.71 2.35
CA ARG A 34 8.10 -13.95 1.60
C ARG A 34 8.03 -13.71 0.07
N ALA A 35 7.13 -12.84 -0.35
CA ALA A 35 6.99 -12.49 -1.76
C ALA A 35 8.20 -11.72 -2.30
N VAL A 36 8.87 -10.97 -1.45
CA VAL A 36 10.06 -10.17 -1.79
C VAL A 36 11.33 -11.00 -1.82
N MET A 37 11.37 -12.12 -1.11
CA MET A 37 12.58 -12.95 -0.99
C MET A 37 13.22 -13.33 -2.33
N PRO A 38 12.45 -13.74 -3.38
CA PRO A 38 13.04 -14.09 -4.67
C PRO A 38 13.58 -12.92 -5.46
N ASP A 39 13.49 -11.68 -4.96
CA ASP A 39 13.91 -10.47 -5.66
C ASP A 39 13.13 -10.27 -6.97
N PRO A 40 11.79 -10.13 -6.89
CA PRO A 40 10.94 -10.05 -8.07
C PRO A 40 11.13 -8.75 -8.83
N GLU A 41 10.89 -8.75 -10.14
CA GLU A 41 10.84 -7.55 -10.96
C GLU A 41 9.51 -6.81 -10.80
N LEU A 42 8.46 -7.53 -10.43
CA LEU A 42 7.11 -6.99 -10.22
C LEU A 42 6.52 -7.60 -8.95
N LEU A 43 6.05 -6.74 -8.07
CA LEU A 43 5.36 -7.14 -6.84
C LEU A 43 3.91 -6.68 -6.93
N LEU A 44 2.98 -7.63 -6.79
CA LEU A 44 1.55 -7.34 -6.76
C LEU A 44 1.04 -7.49 -5.34
N LEU A 45 0.45 -6.41 -4.80
CA LEU A 45 -0.12 -6.39 -3.47
C LEU A 45 -1.63 -6.13 -3.58
N ASP A 46 -2.43 -7.13 -3.30
CA ASP A 46 -3.88 -7.04 -3.37
C ASP A 46 -4.44 -6.81 -1.97
N GLU A 47 -4.85 -5.58 -1.69
CA GLU A 47 -5.39 -5.15 -0.41
C GLU A 47 -4.53 -5.59 0.78
N PRO A 48 -3.24 -5.22 0.79
CA PRO A 48 -2.28 -5.80 1.75
C PRO A 48 -2.51 -5.38 3.20
N VAL A 49 -3.31 -4.34 3.44
CA VAL A 49 -3.56 -3.83 4.80
C VAL A 49 -5.04 -3.93 5.20
N ALA A 50 -5.85 -4.61 4.39
CA ALA A 50 -7.25 -4.84 4.71
C ALA A 50 -7.37 -5.57 6.06
N SER A 51 -8.37 -5.19 6.84
CA SER A 51 -8.70 -5.80 8.13
C SER A 51 -7.67 -5.58 9.26
N LEU A 52 -6.64 -4.76 9.04
CA LEU A 52 -5.72 -4.37 10.09
C LEU A 52 -6.30 -3.20 10.89
N ASP A 53 -5.98 -3.16 12.19
CA ASP A 53 -6.29 -1.97 12.98
C ASP A 53 -5.47 -0.76 12.52
N LEU A 54 -5.79 0.41 13.02
CA LEU A 54 -5.16 1.65 12.57
C LEU A 54 -3.63 1.62 12.73
N ALA A 55 -3.14 1.18 13.88
CA ALA A 55 -1.70 1.18 14.15
C ALA A 55 -0.96 0.20 13.23
N ALA A 56 -1.45 -1.02 13.09
CA ALA A 56 -0.85 -2.03 12.22
C ALA A 56 -0.93 -1.61 10.75
N ARG A 57 -2.05 -1.02 10.34
CA ARG A 57 -2.21 -0.50 8.99
C ARG A 57 -1.17 0.57 8.67
N GLU A 58 -1.05 1.58 9.53
CA GLU A 58 -0.14 2.70 9.29
C GLU A 58 1.32 2.26 9.32
N GLN A 59 1.67 1.36 10.21
CA GLN A 59 3.02 0.80 10.25
C GLN A 59 3.36 0.05 8.95
N THR A 60 2.45 -0.79 8.49
CA THR A 60 2.66 -1.58 7.27
C THR A 60 2.72 -0.69 6.02
N ILE A 61 1.84 0.32 5.92
CA ILE A 61 1.87 1.30 4.82
C ILE A 61 3.21 2.05 4.79
N LYS A 62 3.71 2.45 5.94
CA LYS A 62 5.00 3.14 6.03
C LYS A 62 6.15 2.26 5.54
N ILE A 63 6.14 0.99 5.89
CA ILE A 63 7.16 0.03 5.45
C ILE A 63 7.06 -0.20 3.93
N ILE A 64 5.85 -0.37 3.40
CA ILE A 64 5.63 -0.51 1.95
C ILE A 64 6.16 0.73 1.21
N GLY A 65 5.86 1.92 1.71
CA GLY A 65 6.33 3.16 1.12
C GLY A 65 7.85 3.28 1.10
N ALA A 66 8.50 2.92 2.19
CA ALA A 66 9.96 2.92 2.28
C ALA A 66 10.57 1.92 1.30
N TYR A 67 9.97 0.73 1.19
CA TYR A 67 10.42 -0.29 0.24
C TYR A 67 10.26 0.20 -1.21
N ALA A 68 9.11 0.79 -1.53
CA ALA A 68 8.84 1.31 -2.87
C ALA A 68 9.78 2.45 -3.28
N SER A 69 10.27 3.22 -2.32
CA SER A 69 11.15 4.36 -2.55
C SER A 69 12.62 3.98 -2.61
N ALA A 70 12.97 2.73 -2.33
CA ALA A 70 14.36 2.27 -2.36
C ALA A 70 14.88 2.23 -3.81
N PRO A 71 16.18 2.53 -4.04
CA PRO A 71 16.73 2.56 -5.41
C PRO A 71 16.59 1.25 -6.18
N GLU A 72 16.58 0.13 -5.48
CA GLU A 72 16.51 -1.22 -6.09
C GLU A 72 15.12 -1.82 -6.00
N ALA A 73 14.10 -1.01 -5.69
CA ALA A 73 12.73 -1.50 -5.57
C ALA A 73 12.23 -2.07 -6.90
N PRO A 74 11.45 -3.15 -6.85
CA PRO A 74 10.76 -3.63 -8.04
C PRO A 74 9.64 -2.66 -8.45
N ALA A 75 9.05 -2.88 -9.61
CA ALA A 75 7.77 -2.26 -9.91
C ALA A 75 6.72 -2.83 -8.94
N ILE A 76 5.91 -1.97 -8.34
CA ILE A 76 4.91 -2.39 -7.35
C ILE A 76 3.54 -1.91 -7.82
N ILE A 77 2.59 -2.85 -7.86
CA ILE A 77 1.18 -2.53 -8.09
C ILE A 77 0.43 -2.92 -6.83
N MET A 78 -0.23 -1.94 -6.22
CA MET A 78 -1.04 -2.15 -5.02
C MET A 78 -2.50 -1.87 -5.33
N VAL A 79 -3.36 -2.81 -5.01
CA VAL A 79 -4.81 -2.66 -5.16
C VAL A 79 -5.40 -2.31 -3.80
N THR A 80 -6.21 -1.26 -3.75
CA THR A 80 -6.91 -0.85 -2.54
C THR A 80 -8.22 -0.16 -2.89
N HIS A 81 -9.17 -0.17 -1.95
CA HIS A 81 -10.42 0.58 -2.04
C HIS A 81 -10.39 1.87 -1.22
N HIS A 82 -9.29 2.17 -0.53
CA HIS A 82 -9.19 3.29 0.39
C HIS A 82 -7.99 4.18 0.06
N LEU A 83 -8.25 5.46 -0.19
CA LEU A 83 -7.19 6.44 -0.50
C LEU A 83 -6.19 6.58 0.65
N GLU A 84 -6.65 6.39 1.89
CA GLU A 84 -5.82 6.46 3.08
C GLU A 84 -4.75 5.36 3.12
N GLU A 85 -4.91 4.32 2.32
CA GLU A 85 -3.97 3.20 2.27
C GLU A 85 -2.85 3.38 1.26
N ILE A 86 -2.89 4.44 0.44
CA ILE A 86 -1.85 4.71 -0.55
C ILE A 86 -0.57 5.15 0.17
N PRO A 87 0.52 4.39 0.06
CA PRO A 87 1.77 4.78 0.71
C PRO A 87 2.37 6.03 0.08
N ALA A 88 3.02 6.86 0.89
CA ALA A 88 3.89 7.90 0.35
C ALA A 88 5.01 7.23 -0.46
N GLY A 89 5.35 7.81 -1.60
CA GLY A 89 6.35 7.25 -2.50
C GLY A 89 5.78 6.54 -3.72
N PHE A 90 4.50 6.25 -3.73
CA PHE A 90 3.83 5.75 -4.94
C PHE A 90 3.68 6.91 -5.93
N THR A 91 3.96 6.65 -7.20
CA THR A 91 4.12 7.70 -8.20
C THR A 91 2.93 7.83 -9.16
N HIS A 92 2.20 6.76 -9.37
CA HIS A 92 1.11 6.69 -10.33
C HIS A 92 -0.11 6.06 -9.70
N ALA A 93 -1.27 6.38 -10.27
CA ALA A 93 -2.53 5.78 -9.85
C ALA A 93 -3.37 5.41 -11.07
N LEU A 94 -4.20 4.40 -10.91
CA LEU A 94 -5.18 3.98 -11.88
C LEU A 94 -6.50 3.81 -11.13
N ILE A 95 -7.54 4.51 -11.59
CA ILE A 95 -8.87 4.43 -11.00
C ILE A 95 -9.73 3.56 -11.88
N MET A 96 -10.35 2.54 -11.29
CA MET A 96 -11.31 1.68 -11.96
C MET A 96 -12.73 2.09 -11.57
N SER A 97 -13.63 2.09 -12.52
CA SER A 97 -15.05 2.30 -12.27
C SER A 97 -15.85 1.49 -13.29
N GLU A 98 -16.86 0.79 -12.82
CA GLU A 98 -17.76 -0.01 -13.67
C GLU A 98 -17.00 -0.98 -14.59
N GLY A 99 -15.95 -1.61 -14.06
CA GLY A 99 -15.16 -2.57 -14.81
C GLY A 99 -14.24 -1.98 -15.85
N ARG A 100 -14.03 -0.66 -15.86
CA ARG A 100 -13.21 0.05 -16.83
C ARG A 100 -12.20 0.94 -16.13
N VAL A 101 -11.13 1.29 -16.87
CA VAL A 101 -10.19 2.32 -16.43
C VAL A 101 -10.88 3.67 -16.56
N PHE A 102 -11.09 4.34 -15.44
CA PHE A 102 -11.69 5.67 -15.39
C PHE A 102 -10.63 6.75 -15.64
N ALA A 103 -9.49 6.63 -14.96
CA ALA A 103 -8.37 7.56 -15.09
C ALA A 103 -7.08 6.85 -14.72
N ALA A 104 -5.97 7.26 -15.31
CA ALA A 104 -4.65 6.76 -15.00
C ALA A 104 -3.61 7.82 -15.27
N GLY A 105 -2.54 7.83 -14.48
CA GLY A 105 -1.44 8.78 -14.68
C GLY A 105 -0.71 9.10 -13.38
N PRO A 106 0.10 10.18 -13.39
CA PRO A 106 0.76 10.64 -12.18
C PRO A 106 -0.24 10.83 -11.04
N ILE A 107 0.17 10.46 -9.83
CA ILE A 107 -0.76 10.37 -8.72
C ILE A 107 -1.40 11.71 -8.37
N GLU A 108 -0.64 12.81 -8.43
CA GLU A 108 -1.16 14.14 -8.07
C GLU A 108 -2.28 14.60 -8.99
N SER A 109 -2.22 14.24 -10.28
CA SER A 109 -3.23 14.62 -11.26
C SER A 109 -4.35 13.60 -11.40
N THR A 110 -4.20 12.42 -10.83
CA THR A 110 -5.19 11.35 -10.93
C THR A 110 -6.05 11.27 -9.68
N ILE A 111 -5.45 11.37 -8.48
CA ILE A 111 -6.16 11.32 -7.21
C ILE A 111 -6.56 12.74 -6.84
N THR A 112 -7.66 13.22 -7.43
CA THR A 112 -8.21 14.56 -7.21
C THR A 112 -9.65 14.46 -6.74
N SER A 113 -10.14 15.51 -6.09
CA SER A 113 -11.53 15.56 -5.62
C SER A 113 -12.51 15.38 -6.78
N GLU A 114 -12.24 16.00 -7.94
CA GLU A 114 -13.10 15.92 -9.10
C GLU A 114 -13.19 14.50 -9.67
N LYS A 115 -12.04 13.87 -9.89
CA LYS A 115 -12.00 12.53 -10.47
C LYS A 115 -12.54 11.46 -9.53
N ILE A 116 -12.22 11.56 -8.25
CA ILE A 116 -12.75 10.63 -7.25
C ILE A 116 -14.26 10.79 -7.09
N SER A 117 -14.75 12.03 -7.05
CA SER A 117 -16.20 12.30 -6.97
C SER A 117 -16.93 11.69 -8.18
N GLU A 118 -16.40 11.88 -9.37
CA GLU A 118 -17.01 11.35 -10.59
C GLU A 118 -16.97 9.82 -10.61
N ALA A 119 -15.84 9.22 -10.24
CA ALA A 119 -15.68 7.77 -10.25
C ALA A 119 -16.59 7.07 -9.25
N PHE A 120 -16.80 7.67 -8.07
CA PHE A 120 -17.64 7.09 -7.01
C PHE A 120 -19.09 7.56 -7.04
N GLY A 121 -19.40 8.56 -7.85
CA GLY A 121 -20.79 9.01 -8.04
C GLY A 121 -21.36 9.83 -6.89
N LEU A 122 -20.52 10.46 -6.06
CA LEU A 122 -20.98 11.36 -4.97
C LEU A 122 -19.92 12.42 -4.71
N PRO A 123 -20.31 13.57 -4.10
CA PRO A 123 -19.34 14.61 -3.78
C PRO A 123 -18.32 14.13 -2.73
N ILE A 124 -17.05 14.16 -3.08
CA ILE A 124 -15.96 13.75 -2.21
C ILE A 124 -14.89 14.84 -2.25
N THR A 125 -14.37 15.22 -1.08
CA THR A 125 -13.19 16.06 -0.97
C THR A 125 -11.98 15.17 -0.70
N VAL A 126 -10.95 15.30 -1.54
CA VAL A 126 -9.66 14.62 -1.38
C VAL A 126 -8.64 15.67 -0.99
N ASP A 127 -7.88 15.40 0.05
CA ASP A 127 -6.71 16.21 0.39
C ASP A 127 -5.52 15.32 0.69
N SER A 128 -4.33 15.92 0.78
CA SER A 128 -3.11 15.19 1.08
C SER A 128 -2.26 15.95 2.08
N VAL A 129 -1.62 15.22 2.97
CA VAL A 129 -0.63 15.72 3.92
C VAL A 129 0.56 14.76 3.89
N ASP A 130 1.76 15.30 3.67
CA ASP A 130 2.99 14.51 3.59
C ASP A 130 2.88 13.36 2.59
N ASN A 131 2.28 13.63 1.42
CA ASN A 131 2.04 12.67 0.35
C ASN A 131 1.14 11.48 0.73
N ARG A 132 0.37 11.63 1.79
CA ARG A 132 -0.67 10.68 2.18
C ARG A 132 -2.03 11.30 1.92
N TYR A 133 -2.91 10.52 1.31
CA TYR A 133 -4.22 10.98 0.88
C TYR A 133 -5.30 10.63 1.88
N ARG A 134 -6.33 11.43 1.91
CA ARG A 134 -7.56 11.11 2.64
C ARG A 134 -8.76 11.67 1.90
N ALA A 135 -9.90 11.03 2.08
CA ALA A 135 -11.13 11.39 1.40
C ALA A 135 -12.28 11.48 2.40
N ARG A 136 -13.18 12.43 2.13
CA ARG A 136 -14.39 12.61 2.93
C ARG A 136 -15.54 12.91 2.01
N ALA A 137 -16.64 12.15 2.15
CA ALA A 137 -17.89 12.43 1.43
C ALA A 137 -18.66 13.57 2.11
N HIS A 138 -19.41 14.31 1.34
CA HIS A 138 -20.26 15.40 1.81
C HIS A 138 -21.72 15.01 1.89
#